data_f6892af9b531e2d770e310c11a9aeec1
#
_entry.id   f6892af9b531e2d770e310c11a9aeec1
#
_cell.length_a   1.000
_cell.length_b   1.000
_cell.length_c   1.000
_cell.angle_alpha   90.00
_cell.angle_beta   90.00
_cell.angle_gamma   90.00
#
_symmetry.space_group_name_H-M   'P 1'
#
loop_
_entity.id
_entity.type
_entity.pdbx_description
1 polymer ?
#
loop_
_entity_poly.entity_id
_entity_poly.type
_entity_poly.pdbx_seq_one_letter_code
_entity_poly.pdbx_strand_id
1 'polypeptide(L)'
;MTKKQQIQEVLNNHPELRGKLYERGFVFTNADVNEKIYPFYGLWQTRKIGAYNLLVSEQQRYYVVENSDKIFVLIGHAYNPFKMQCDENDILHSLAEKEFASDAFWSDINELTGVFTVIILIGERAFIFGDASCMQTTFYNEKGNIVCVSSHANLIGDILNEERDE
;
A
#
# COMPACT_ATOMS: atom_id res chain seq x y z
N MET A 1 -5.36 -13.75 27.15
CA MET A 1 -4.64 -13.92 25.88
C MET A 1 -5.25 -12.93 24.90
N THR A 2 -4.45 -12.05 24.30
CA THR A 2 -4.94 -11.07 23.34
C THR A 2 -5.35 -11.74 22.02
N LYS A 3 -6.20 -11.07 21.21
CA LYS A 3 -6.54 -11.59 19.86
C LYS A 3 -5.32 -11.84 18.98
N LYS A 4 -4.31 -10.97 19.06
CA LYS A 4 -3.02 -11.17 18.38
C LYS A 4 -2.36 -12.48 18.78
N GLN A 5 -2.29 -12.78 20.08
CA GLN A 5 -1.72 -14.03 20.59
C GLN A 5 -2.51 -15.27 20.13
N GLN A 6 -3.85 -15.18 20.11
CA GLN A 6 -4.71 -16.26 19.60
C GLN A 6 -4.45 -16.55 18.11
N ILE A 7 -4.37 -15.50 17.29
CA ILE A 7 -4.06 -15.64 15.86
C ILE A 7 -2.67 -16.26 15.67
N GLN A 8 -1.66 -15.79 16.43
CA GLN A 8 -0.30 -16.34 16.35
C GLN A 8 -0.27 -17.82 16.75
N GLU A 9 -1.00 -18.23 17.78
CA GLU A 9 -1.11 -19.63 18.17
C GLU A 9 -1.73 -20.50 17.07
N VAL A 10 -2.83 -20.03 16.46
CA VAL A 10 -3.44 -20.72 15.31
C VAL A 10 -2.44 -20.84 14.15
N LEU A 11 -1.73 -19.77 13.80
CA LEU A 11 -0.76 -19.77 12.70
C LEU A 11 0.53 -20.57 13.01
N ASN A 12 0.82 -20.80 14.27
CA ASN A 12 1.92 -21.71 14.67
C ASN A 12 1.50 -23.16 14.52
N ASN A 13 0.25 -23.49 14.86
CA ASN A 13 -0.31 -24.83 14.72
C ASN A 13 -0.67 -25.17 13.26
N HIS A 14 -0.97 -24.13 12.44
CA HIS A 14 -1.39 -24.23 11.03
C HIS A 14 -0.55 -23.30 10.14
N PRO A 15 0.74 -23.61 9.91
CA PRO A 15 1.64 -22.76 9.12
C PRO A 15 1.16 -22.48 7.68
N GLU A 16 0.37 -23.40 7.11
CA GLU A 16 -0.22 -23.29 5.78
C GLU A 16 -1.21 -22.11 5.66
N LEU A 17 -1.74 -21.60 6.77
CA LEU A 17 -2.65 -20.45 6.80
C LEU A 17 -1.91 -19.11 6.79
N ARG A 18 -0.59 -19.07 7.00
CA ARG A 18 0.17 -17.81 7.07
C ARG A 18 0.06 -16.97 5.80
N GLY A 19 0.05 -17.62 4.63
CA GLY A 19 -0.14 -16.94 3.34
C GLY A 19 -1.56 -16.40 3.11
N LYS A 20 -2.54 -16.78 3.96
CA LYS A 20 -3.91 -16.27 3.90
C LYS A 20 -4.14 -15.07 4.82
N LEU A 21 -3.23 -14.83 5.76
CA LEU A 21 -3.31 -13.66 6.62
C LEU A 21 -3.04 -12.40 5.79
N TYR A 22 -4.02 -11.50 5.76
CA TYR A 22 -3.96 -10.26 4.97
C TYR A 22 -3.67 -10.50 3.46
N GLU A 23 -4.32 -11.51 2.89
CA GLU A 23 -4.23 -11.82 1.46
C GLU A 23 -4.53 -10.56 0.62
N ARG A 24 -3.75 -10.32 -0.44
CA ARG A 24 -3.77 -9.09 -1.27
C ARG A 24 -3.55 -7.80 -0.47
N GLY A 25 -2.90 -7.91 0.68
CA GLY A 25 -2.60 -6.79 1.53
C GLY A 25 -1.38 -6.00 1.08
N PHE A 26 -1.32 -4.74 1.52
CA PHE A 26 -0.13 -3.91 1.45
C PHE A 26 0.07 -3.11 2.73
N VAL A 27 1.31 -2.70 2.95
CA VAL A 27 1.72 -1.73 3.97
C VAL A 27 2.72 -0.78 3.35
N PHE A 28 2.52 0.51 3.59
CA PHE A 28 3.47 1.56 3.28
C PHE A 28 3.76 2.33 4.57
N THR A 29 4.99 2.26 5.06
CA THR A 29 5.33 2.81 6.39
C THR A 29 6.80 3.19 6.50
N ASN A 30 7.10 4.19 7.34
CA ASN A 30 8.45 4.50 7.79
C ASN A 30 8.81 3.84 9.14
N ALA A 31 7.92 3.04 9.71
CA ALA A 31 8.24 2.21 10.87
C ALA A 31 9.30 1.16 10.53
N ASP A 32 10.08 0.76 11.54
CA ASP A 32 10.95 -0.40 11.44
C ASP A 32 10.09 -1.67 11.51
N VAL A 33 10.10 -2.45 10.44
CA VAL A 33 9.27 -3.65 10.28
C VAL A 33 10.16 -4.85 10.02
N ASN A 34 9.99 -5.90 10.82
CA ASN A 34 10.65 -7.18 10.58
C ASN A 34 9.73 -8.09 9.75
N GLU A 35 10.03 -8.18 8.44
CA GLU A 35 9.26 -8.98 7.49
C GLU A 35 9.31 -10.49 7.72
N LYS A 36 10.24 -10.97 8.56
CA LYS A 36 10.45 -12.43 8.81
C LYS A 36 9.53 -13.00 9.89
N ILE A 37 8.93 -12.13 10.70
CA ILE A 37 8.05 -12.54 11.79
C ILE A 37 6.58 -12.20 11.48
N TYR A 38 5.69 -12.49 12.44
CA TYR A 38 4.30 -12.05 12.39
C TYR A 38 4.19 -10.54 12.14
N PRO A 39 3.31 -10.08 11.28
CA PRO A 39 2.30 -10.86 10.52
C PRO A 39 2.78 -11.37 9.17
N PHE A 40 4.00 -11.09 8.74
CA PHE A 40 4.49 -11.30 7.36
C PHE A 40 5.11 -12.67 7.13
N TYR A 41 5.80 -13.23 8.14
CA TYR A 41 6.46 -14.54 8.09
C TYR A 41 7.43 -14.74 6.91
N GLY A 42 7.97 -13.68 6.33
CA GLY A 42 8.84 -13.74 5.15
C GLY A 42 8.12 -14.06 3.85
N LEU A 43 6.79 -13.96 3.82
CA LEU A 43 5.96 -14.26 2.65
C LEU A 43 5.61 -13.03 1.79
N TRP A 44 6.00 -11.85 2.25
CA TRP A 44 5.69 -10.59 1.58
C TRP A 44 6.92 -10.04 0.86
N GLN A 45 6.67 -9.41 -0.29
CA GLN A 45 7.70 -8.65 -0.99
C GLN A 45 7.92 -7.32 -0.27
N THR A 46 9.18 -6.93 -0.12
CA THR A 46 9.56 -5.66 0.52
C THR A 46 10.38 -4.82 -0.45
N ARG A 47 10.00 -3.55 -0.62
CA ARG A 47 10.73 -2.57 -1.40
C ARG A 47 10.91 -1.28 -0.61
N LYS A 48 12.15 -0.74 -0.61
CA LYS A 48 12.42 0.59 -0.07
C LYS A 48 11.99 1.66 -1.07
N ILE A 49 11.20 2.63 -0.60
CA ILE A 49 10.65 3.74 -1.38
C ILE A 49 10.95 5.04 -0.62
N GLY A 50 12.03 5.72 -0.98
CA GLY A 50 12.50 6.88 -0.20
C GLY A 50 12.77 6.53 1.27
N ALA A 51 12.15 7.24 2.20
CA ALA A 51 12.23 6.96 3.64
C ALA A 51 11.30 5.83 4.10
N TYR A 52 10.43 5.32 3.23
CA TYR A 52 9.40 4.34 3.55
C TYR A 52 9.78 2.93 3.10
N ASN A 53 9.12 1.95 3.69
CA ASN A 53 9.09 0.56 3.25
C ASN A 53 7.71 0.28 2.66
N LEU A 54 7.66 -0.26 1.46
CA LEU A 54 6.46 -0.86 0.87
C LEU A 54 6.56 -2.37 1.05
N LEU A 55 5.61 -2.97 1.76
CA LEU A 55 5.45 -4.41 1.89
C LEU A 55 4.15 -4.79 1.20
N VAL A 56 4.19 -5.78 0.34
CA VAL A 56 3.00 -6.28 -0.38
C VAL A 56 2.95 -7.80 -0.31
N SER A 57 1.76 -8.34 -0.13
CA SER A 57 1.57 -9.79 -0.19
C SER A 57 1.92 -10.31 -1.59
N GLU A 58 2.31 -11.57 -1.71
CA GLU A 58 2.69 -12.18 -2.98
C GLU A 58 1.63 -12.03 -4.09
N GLN A 59 0.36 -11.95 -3.70
CA GLN A 59 -0.76 -11.84 -4.62
C GLN A 59 -1.12 -10.40 -5.00
N GLN A 60 -0.50 -9.41 -4.35
CA GLN A 60 -0.76 -8.00 -4.63
C GLN A 60 0.24 -7.48 -5.68
N ARG A 61 -0.29 -6.90 -6.75
CA ARG A 61 0.53 -6.21 -7.75
C ARG A 61 0.83 -4.78 -7.30
N TYR A 62 2.02 -4.31 -7.64
CA TYR A 62 2.39 -2.91 -7.48
C TYR A 62 3.37 -2.49 -8.57
N TYR A 63 3.40 -1.20 -8.85
CA TYR A 63 4.24 -0.57 -9.86
C TYR A 63 4.88 0.67 -9.26
N VAL A 64 6.09 1.00 -9.69
CA VAL A 64 6.83 2.15 -9.15
C VAL A 64 7.53 2.86 -10.30
N VAL A 65 7.27 4.16 -10.41
CA VAL A 65 7.94 5.07 -11.34
C VAL A 65 8.61 6.18 -10.55
N GLU A 66 9.88 6.40 -10.80
CA GLU A 66 10.68 7.47 -10.21
C GLU A 66 10.95 8.53 -11.26
N ASN A 67 10.65 9.79 -10.97
CA ASN A 67 10.85 10.92 -11.85
C ASN A 67 11.40 12.11 -11.06
N SER A 68 12.70 12.41 -11.24
CA SER A 68 13.42 13.47 -10.53
C SER A 68 13.31 13.35 -9.01
N ASP A 69 12.49 14.18 -8.40
CA ASP A 69 12.24 14.29 -6.95
C ASP A 69 10.92 13.65 -6.51
N LYS A 70 10.22 12.98 -7.45
CA LYS A 70 8.91 12.37 -7.19
C LYS A 70 8.97 10.87 -7.40
N ILE A 71 8.28 10.13 -6.54
CA ILE A 71 8.12 8.68 -6.67
C ILE A 71 6.62 8.38 -6.70
N PHE A 72 6.20 7.68 -7.74
CA PHE A 72 4.82 7.26 -7.95
C PHE A 72 4.72 5.76 -7.72
N VAL A 73 3.79 5.36 -6.88
CA VAL A 73 3.49 3.94 -6.60
C VAL A 73 2.03 3.70 -6.89
N LEU A 74 1.72 2.69 -7.69
CA LEU A 74 0.37 2.18 -7.87
C LEU A 74 0.30 0.78 -7.31
N ILE A 75 -0.65 0.53 -6.43
CA ILE A 75 -0.91 -0.77 -5.81
C ILE A 75 -2.28 -1.22 -6.29
N GLY A 76 -2.35 -2.39 -6.89
CA GLY A 76 -3.58 -2.92 -7.47
C GLY A 76 -3.59 -2.89 -8.98
N HIS A 77 -4.75 -2.61 -9.55
CA HIS A 77 -4.98 -2.58 -10.99
C HIS A 77 -5.79 -1.34 -11.38
N ALA A 78 -5.25 -0.57 -12.32
CA ALA A 78 -5.90 0.62 -12.87
C ALA A 78 -5.84 0.63 -14.40
N TYR A 79 -6.81 1.27 -15.01
CA TYR A 79 -6.81 1.57 -16.44
C TYR A 79 -7.48 2.93 -16.69
N ASN A 80 -7.11 3.59 -17.80
CA ASN A 80 -7.75 4.81 -18.24
C ASN A 80 -8.54 4.51 -19.53
N PRO A 81 -9.87 4.41 -19.46
CA PRO A 81 -10.72 4.05 -20.59
C PRO A 81 -10.74 5.16 -21.66
N PHE A 82 -10.56 6.43 -21.27
CA PHE A 82 -10.59 7.56 -22.20
C PHE A 82 -9.32 7.65 -23.06
N LYS A 83 -8.19 7.21 -22.51
CA LYS A 83 -6.89 7.16 -23.20
C LYS A 83 -6.54 5.77 -23.71
N MET A 84 -7.40 4.77 -23.47
CA MET A 84 -7.18 3.36 -23.78
C MET A 84 -5.86 2.83 -23.18
N GLN A 85 -5.47 3.32 -22.01
CA GLN A 85 -4.28 2.87 -21.29
C GLN A 85 -4.67 1.73 -20.33
N CYS A 86 -4.03 0.57 -20.51
CA CYS A 86 -4.27 -0.64 -19.72
C CYS A 86 -2.99 -1.14 -19.02
N ASP A 87 -1.86 -0.47 -19.21
CA ASP A 87 -0.60 -0.76 -18.53
C ASP A 87 -0.39 0.24 -17.38
N GLU A 88 -0.20 -0.25 -16.19
CA GLU A 88 -0.05 0.58 -15.00
C GLU A 88 1.25 1.39 -15.00
N ASN A 89 2.31 0.90 -15.65
CA ASN A 89 3.54 1.68 -15.80
C ASN A 89 3.31 2.87 -16.74
N ASP A 90 2.60 2.68 -17.85
CA ASP A 90 2.27 3.76 -18.78
C ASP A 90 1.41 4.82 -18.11
N ILE A 91 0.44 4.39 -17.28
CA ILE A 91 -0.38 5.29 -16.46
C ILE A 91 0.49 6.10 -15.51
N LEU A 92 1.38 5.45 -14.76
CA LEU A 92 2.28 6.13 -13.82
C LEU A 92 3.24 7.07 -14.51
N HIS A 93 3.80 6.71 -15.64
CA HIS A 93 4.66 7.59 -16.44
C HIS A 93 3.88 8.82 -16.92
N SER A 94 2.66 8.64 -17.43
CA SER A 94 1.81 9.75 -17.86
C SER A 94 1.49 10.72 -16.69
N LEU A 95 1.25 10.20 -15.49
CA LEU A 95 1.06 11.03 -14.30
C LEU A 95 2.34 11.75 -13.86
N ALA A 96 3.48 11.06 -13.92
CA ALA A 96 4.77 11.58 -13.50
C ALA A 96 5.30 12.72 -14.38
N GLU A 97 4.89 12.77 -15.67
CA GLU A 97 5.22 13.86 -16.60
C GLU A 97 4.48 15.16 -16.31
N LYS A 98 3.40 15.10 -15.51
CA LYS A 98 2.57 16.27 -15.20
C LYS A 98 3.08 17.00 -13.96
N GLU A 99 2.80 18.29 -13.92
CA GLU A 99 2.94 19.04 -12.69
C GLU A 99 1.94 18.50 -11.66
N PHE A 100 2.46 18.12 -10.49
CA PHE A 100 1.64 17.59 -9.41
C PHE A 100 0.55 18.58 -9.00
N ALA A 101 -0.66 18.10 -8.82
CA ALA A 101 -1.85 18.85 -8.45
C ALA A 101 -2.31 19.89 -9.47
N SER A 102 -1.80 19.88 -10.71
CA SER A 102 -2.36 20.66 -11.81
C SER A 102 -3.73 20.11 -12.26
N ASP A 103 -4.50 20.91 -12.97
CA ASP A 103 -5.79 20.47 -13.54
C ASP A 103 -5.63 19.25 -14.43
N ALA A 104 -4.53 19.20 -15.21
CA ALA A 104 -4.21 18.06 -16.07
C ALA A 104 -3.89 16.79 -15.29
N PHE A 105 -3.21 16.94 -14.13
CA PHE A 105 -2.95 15.82 -13.23
C PHE A 105 -4.24 15.28 -12.63
N TRP A 106 -5.11 16.17 -12.12
CA TRP A 106 -6.39 15.77 -11.53
C TRP A 106 -7.35 15.17 -12.55
N SER A 107 -7.34 15.69 -13.79
CA SER A 107 -8.12 15.09 -14.88
C SER A 107 -7.73 13.63 -15.11
N ASP A 108 -6.42 13.34 -15.16
CA ASP A 108 -5.94 11.98 -15.36
C ASP A 108 -6.29 11.04 -14.19
N ILE A 109 -6.14 11.51 -12.94
CA ILE A 109 -6.53 10.72 -11.76
C ILE A 109 -8.03 10.43 -11.77
N ASN A 110 -8.88 11.41 -12.12
CA ASN A 110 -10.33 11.25 -12.16
C ASN A 110 -10.81 10.32 -13.29
N GLU A 111 -10.01 10.16 -14.34
CA GLU A 111 -10.30 9.26 -15.45
C GLU A 111 -9.93 7.81 -15.15
N LEU A 112 -9.15 7.55 -14.10
CA LEU A 112 -8.76 6.18 -13.74
C LEU A 112 -9.95 5.40 -13.20
N THR A 113 -10.00 4.14 -13.60
CA THR A 113 -10.93 3.17 -13.06
C THR A 113 -10.18 1.87 -12.73
N GLY A 114 -10.74 1.06 -11.85
CA GLY A 114 -10.11 -0.17 -11.36
C GLY A 114 -10.20 -0.31 -9.85
N VAL A 115 -9.31 -1.11 -9.28
CA VAL A 115 -9.18 -1.36 -7.84
C VAL A 115 -7.74 -1.06 -7.46
N PHE A 116 -7.48 0.14 -6.96
CA PHE A 116 -6.11 0.62 -6.77
C PHE A 116 -5.96 1.64 -5.64
N THR A 117 -4.73 1.76 -5.19
CA THR A 117 -4.24 2.89 -4.39
C THR A 117 -3.02 3.49 -5.08
N VAL A 118 -3.00 4.80 -5.27
CA VAL A 118 -1.84 5.55 -5.75
C VAL A 118 -1.20 6.27 -4.57
N ILE A 119 0.11 6.11 -4.42
CA ILE A 119 0.92 6.83 -3.44
C ILE A 119 1.95 7.65 -4.21
N ILE A 120 2.05 8.95 -3.90
CA ILE A 120 3.01 9.85 -4.52
C ILE A 120 3.88 10.45 -3.40
N LEU A 121 5.18 10.27 -3.52
CA LEU A 121 6.16 10.91 -2.65
C LEU A 121 6.75 12.12 -3.37
N ILE A 122 6.76 13.26 -2.68
CA ILE A 122 7.42 14.50 -3.12
C ILE A 122 8.23 15.02 -1.93
N GLY A 123 9.55 14.87 -2.00
CA GLY A 123 10.41 15.08 -0.84
C GLY A 123 10.01 14.16 0.31
N GLU A 124 9.67 14.73 1.47
CA GLU A 124 9.23 14.00 2.66
C GLU A 124 7.71 13.80 2.76
N ARG A 125 6.94 14.34 1.82
CA ARG A 125 5.48 14.28 1.84
C ARG A 125 4.97 13.10 1.04
N ALA A 126 4.01 12.37 1.62
CA ALA A 126 3.27 11.31 0.96
C ALA A 126 1.82 11.77 0.69
N PHE A 127 1.37 11.60 -0.55
CA PHE A 127 -0.01 11.83 -0.97
C PHE A 127 -0.61 10.50 -1.37
N ILE A 128 -1.84 10.22 -0.93
CA ILE A 128 -2.47 8.90 -1.10
C ILE A 128 -3.85 9.11 -1.69
N PHE A 129 -4.13 8.38 -2.77
CA PHE A 129 -5.39 8.44 -3.50
C PHE A 129 -5.91 7.01 -3.69
N GLY A 130 -7.15 6.76 -3.31
CA GLY A 130 -7.85 5.51 -3.59
C GLY A 130 -8.63 5.56 -4.89
N ASP A 131 -9.09 4.39 -5.34
CA ASP A 131 -10.05 4.32 -6.44
C ASP A 131 -11.39 4.96 -6.04
N ALA A 132 -12.14 5.44 -7.04
CA ALA A 132 -13.40 6.18 -6.83
C ALA A 132 -14.48 5.36 -6.10
N SER A 133 -14.39 4.03 -6.19
CA SER A 133 -15.35 3.10 -5.56
C SER A 133 -14.92 2.66 -4.17
N CYS A 134 -13.70 3.06 -3.72
CA CYS A 134 -13.07 2.61 -2.47
C CYS A 134 -13.01 1.08 -2.34
N MET A 135 -12.90 0.36 -3.46
CA MET A 135 -12.80 -1.10 -3.47
C MET A 135 -11.43 -1.57 -2.98
N GLN A 136 -10.37 -0.82 -3.27
CA GLN A 136 -9.09 -0.96 -2.59
C GLN A 136 -9.15 -0.19 -1.29
N THR A 137 -9.52 -0.86 -0.20
CA THR A 137 -9.58 -0.22 1.12
C THR A 137 -8.19 0.29 1.51
N THR A 138 -8.17 1.49 2.07
CA THR A 138 -6.94 2.15 2.52
C THR A 138 -7.17 2.76 3.88
N PHE A 139 -6.48 2.23 4.87
CA PHE A 139 -6.44 2.74 6.23
C PHE A 139 -5.12 3.44 6.48
N TYR A 140 -5.10 4.43 7.34
CA TYR A 140 -3.86 5.08 7.74
C TYR A 140 -3.85 5.41 9.23
N ASN A 141 -2.66 5.48 9.76
CA ASN A 141 -2.39 5.99 11.10
C ASN A 141 -1.14 6.86 11.04
N GLU A 142 -1.18 7.97 11.77
CA GLU A 142 -0.07 8.86 11.96
C GLU A 142 0.12 9.06 13.46
N LYS A 143 1.22 8.54 14.00
CA LYS A 143 1.52 8.61 15.43
C LYS A 143 2.95 9.15 15.63
N GLY A 144 3.04 10.35 16.10
CA GLY A 144 4.33 11.05 16.18
C GLY A 144 4.94 11.22 14.78
N ASN A 145 6.10 10.64 14.56
CA ASN A 145 6.80 10.67 13.25
C ASN A 145 6.59 9.37 12.43
N ILE A 146 5.74 8.46 12.92
CA ILE A 146 5.47 7.20 12.23
C ILE A 146 4.20 7.36 11.42
N VAL A 147 4.32 7.11 10.12
CA VAL A 147 3.21 7.01 9.17
C VAL A 147 3.06 5.56 8.78
N CYS A 148 1.85 5.04 8.88
CA CYS A 148 1.52 3.70 8.46
C CYS A 148 0.22 3.71 7.65
N VAL A 149 0.30 3.23 6.42
CA VAL A 149 -0.82 3.11 5.48
C VAL A 149 -0.95 1.67 5.07
N SER A 150 -2.16 1.12 5.09
CA SER A 150 -2.37 -0.29 4.79
C SER A 150 -3.77 -0.56 4.23
N SER A 151 -3.87 -1.67 3.52
CA SER A 151 -5.15 -2.24 3.08
C SER A 151 -6.03 -2.77 4.23
N HIS A 152 -5.46 -2.99 5.42
CA HIS A 152 -6.15 -3.59 6.56
C HIS A 152 -5.86 -2.80 7.85
N ALA A 153 -6.89 -2.32 8.54
CA ALA A 153 -6.75 -1.60 9.80
C ALA A 153 -6.02 -2.45 10.87
N ASN A 154 -6.37 -3.73 10.95
CA ASN A 154 -5.73 -4.65 11.90
C ASN A 154 -4.22 -4.84 11.64
N LEU A 155 -3.78 -4.72 10.40
CA LEU A 155 -2.36 -4.81 10.04
C LEU A 155 -1.59 -3.60 10.55
N ILE A 156 -2.20 -2.41 10.52
CA ILE A 156 -1.64 -1.21 11.16
C ILE A 156 -1.48 -1.42 12.66
N GLY A 157 -2.53 -1.94 13.33
CA GLY A 157 -2.48 -2.25 14.76
C GLY A 157 -1.37 -3.26 15.10
N ASP A 158 -1.20 -4.28 14.28
CA ASP A 158 -0.14 -5.28 14.46
C ASP A 158 1.28 -4.67 14.34
N ILE A 159 1.47 -3.73 13.40
CA ILE A 159 2.76 -3.05 13.18
C ILE A 159 3.06 -2.04 14.29
N LEU A 160 2.07 -1.25 14.66
CA LEU A 160 2.23 -0.20 15.68
C LEU A 160 2.11 -0.73 17.12
N ASN A 161 1.86 -2.04 17.30
CA ASN A 161 1.57 -2.69 18.58
C ASN A 161 0.43 -2.02 19.34
N GLU A 162 -0.59 -1.57 18.61
CA GLU A 162 -1.82 -1.07 19.20
C GLU A 162 -2.72 -2.25 19.58
N GLU A 163 -3.39 -2.13 20.73
CA GLU A 163 -4.39 -3.10 21.13
C GLU A 163 -5.64 -2.95 20.25
N ARG A 164 -6.22 -4.07 19.86
CA ARG A 164 -7.49 -4.08 19.13
C ARG A 164 -8.62 -3.87 20.12
N ASP A 165 -9.51 -2.95 19.83
CA ASP A 165 -10.76 -2.82 20.58
C ASP A 165 -11.56 -4.12 20.50
N GLU A 166 -12.15 -4.54 21.63
CA GLU A 166 -12.97 -5.76 21.73
C GLU A 166 -14.37 -5.56 21.12
#